data_e6c19db30fb7f219ab7e38d9f9858e65
#
_entry.id   e6c19db30fb7f219ab7e38d9f9858e65
#
_cell.length_a   1.000
_cell.length_b   1.000
_cell.length_c   1.000
_cell.angle_alpha   90.00
_cell.angle_beta   90.00
_cell.angle_gamma   90.00
#
_symmetry.space_group_name_H-M   'P 1'
#
loop_
_entity.id
_entity.type
_entity.pdbx_description
1 polymer ?
#
loop_
_entity_poly.entity_id
_entity_poly.type
_entity_poly.pdbx_seq_one_letter_code
_entity_poly.pdbx_strand_id
1 'polypeptide(L)'
;MRTQEIVEAYGKTHIYMIGMDDNPQPKHIDVIIKNVKHDNIFSGGKRHYEIVKPFLPADAVWIEIKAPINAVLAEYSRLIQEGKVIVSFVSGDPFFFGFASTIRKNLLGVA
;
A
#
# COMPACT_ATOMS: atom_id res chain seq x y z
N MET A 1 8.60 -11.75 7.72
CA MET A 1 7.82 -10.82 6.90
C MET A 1 7.38 -11.50 5.62
N ARG A 2 6.15 -11.33 5.28
CA ARG A 2 5.65 -11.91 4.05
C ARG A 2 6.22 -11.17 2.85
N THR A 3 6.31 -11.87 1.74
CA THR A 3 6.75 -11.27 0.51
C THR A 3 5.72 -10.23 0.04
N GLN A 4 6.20 -9.27 -0.72
CA GLN A 4 5.32 -8.27 -1.31
C GLN A 4 4.37 -8.92 -2.31
N GLU A 5 3.21 -8.33 -2.44
CA GLU A 5 2.24 -8.69 -3.45
C GLU A 5 2.13 -7.53 -4.44
N ILE A 6 2.24 -7.83 -5.72
CA ILE A 6 2.15 -6.83 -6.77
C ILE A 6 0.77 -6.92 -7.41
N VAL A 7 0.06 -5.80 -7.44
CA VAL A 7 -1.27 -5.73 -8.03
C VAL A 7 -1.18 -4.91 -9.31
N GLU A 8 -1.60 -5.50 -10.43
CA GLU A 8 -1.52 -4.88 -11.73
C GLU A 8 -2.89 -4.65 -12.35
N ALA A 9 -3.01 -3.57 -13.12
CA ALA A 9 -4.19 -3.29 -13.93
C ALA A 9 -3.72 -2.86 -15.31
N TYR A 10 -4.32 -3.43 -16.34
CA TYR A 10 -4.00 -3.12 -17.73
C TYR A 10 -2.50 -3.29 -18.06
N GLY A 11 -1.88 -4.29 -17.44
CA GLY A 11 -0.47 -4.57 -17.68
C GLY A 11 0.51 -3.64 -16.99
N LYS A 12 0.01 -2.75 -16.12
CA LYS A 12 0.84 -1.82 -15.35
C LYS A 12 0.65 -2.03 -13.87
N THR A 13 1.73 -1.94 -13.11
CA THR A 13 1.68 -2.02 -11.67
C THR A 13 1.25 -0.66 -11.12
N HIS A 14 0.15 -0.62 -10.39
CA HIS A 14 -0.36 0.59 -9.75
C HIS A 14 -0.25 0.55 -8.23
N ILE A 15 -0.26 -0.64 -7.65
CA ILE A 15 -0.23 -0.81 -6.21
C ILE A 15 0.73 -1.94 -5.85
N TYR A 16 1.70 -1.63 -4.99
CA TYR A 16 2.51 -2.65 -4.34
C TYR A 16 1.92 -2.89 -2.96
N MET A 17 1.44 -4.10 -2.70
CA MET A 17 0.93 -4.46 -1.38
C MET A 17 2.00 -5.22 -0.62
N ILE A 18 2.45 -4.66 0.48
CA ILE A 18 3.55 -5.20 1.27
C ILE A 18 3.00 -5.68 2.60
N GLY A 19 3.03 -7.00 2.79
CA GLY A 19 2.58 -7.60 4.05
C GLY A 19 3.58 -7.33 5.15
N MET A 20 3.09 -6.89 6.30
CA MET A 20 3.92 -6.65 7.48
C MET A 20 3.47 -7.56 8.60
N ASP A 21 4.42 -8.17 9.28
CA ASP A 21 4.15 -8.96 10.47
C ASP A 21 4.40 -8.11 11.72
N ASP A 22 4.28 -8.74 12.89
CA ASP A 22 4.44 -8.05 14.15
C ASP A 22 5.87 -7.60 14.42
N ASN A 23 6.84 -8.20 13.75
CA ASN A 23 8.25 -7.87 13.92
C ASN A 23 8.91 -7.61 12.57
N PRO A 24 8.54 -6.50 11.90
CA PRO A 24 9.12 -6.19 10.59
C PRO A 24 10.61 -5.88 10.73
N GLN A 25 11.41 -6.39 9.79
CA GLN A 25 12.83 -6.12 9.74
C GLN A 25 13.08 -4.77 9.09
N PRO A 26 13.71 -3.81 9.77
CA PRO A 26 13.97 -2.49 9.18
C PRO A 26 14.69 -2.54 7.83
N LYS A 27 15.61 -3.47 7.68
CA LYS A 27 16.34 -3.63 6.42
C LYS A 27 15.42 -4.02 5.27
N HIS A 28 14.42 -4.86 5.53
CA HIS A 28 13.47 -5.26 4.50
C HIS A 28 12.63 -4.08 4.05
N ILE A 29 12.19 -3.25 5.00
CA ILE A 29 11.38 -2.07 4.69
C ILE A 29 12.18 -1.10 3.82
N ASP A 30 13.40 -0.80 4.21
CA ASP A 30 14.25 0.13 3.46
C ASP A 30 14.54 -0.38 2.05
N VAL A 31 14.86 -1.67 1.92
CA VAL A 31 15.14 -2.29 0.63
C VAL A 31 13.91 -2.21 -0.29
N ILE A 32 12.72 -2.50 0.25
CA ILE A 32 11.49 -2.44 -0.52
C ILE A 32 11.24 -1.02 -1.01
N ILE A 33 11.32 -0.05 -0.11
CA ILE A 33 11.07 1.35 -0.49
C ILE A 33 12.04 1.83 -1.56
N LYS A 34 13.29 1.42 -1.49
CA LYS A 34 14.31 1.85 -2.45
C LYS A 34 14.23 1.15 -3.79
N ASN A 35 13.75 -0.10 -3.81
CA ASN A 35 13.82 -0.93 -5.00
C ASN A 35 12.51 -1.02 -5.80
N VAL A 36 11.37 -0.74 -5.19
CA VAL A 36 10.13 -0.69 -5.96
C VAL A 36 9.99 0.67 -6.63
N LYS A 37 9.51 0.66 -7.86
CA LYS A 37 9.29 1.90 -8.59
C LYS A 37 7.94 2.49 -8.19
N HIS A 38 7.96 3.66 -7.59
CA HIS A 38 6.75 4.31 -7.07
C HIS A 38 6.84 5.83 -7.18
N ASP A 39 5.77 6.50 -6.80
CA ASP A 39 5.66 7.96 -6.87
C ASP A 39 5.73 8.63 -5.49
N ASN A 40 6.40 8.00 -4.54
CA ASN A 40 6.53 8.46 -3.14
C ASN A 40 5.18 8.58 -2.43
N ILE A 41 4.21 7.77 -2.84
CA ILE A 41 2.90 7.69 -2.21
C ILE A 41 2.83 6.38 -1.44
N PHE A 42 2.65 6.49 -0.13
CA PHE A 42 2.65 5.35 0.77
C PHE A 42 1.32 5.31 1.52
N SER A 43 0.92 4.12 1.91
CA SER A 43 -0.35 3.94 2.59
C SER A 43 -0.25 2.80 3.60
N GLY A 44 -1.08 2.85 4.60
CA GLY A 44 -1.11 1.82 5.63
C GLY A 44 -1.94 2.27 6.81
N GLY A 45 -2.10 1.40 7.81
CA GLY A 45 -2.73 1.78 9.06
C GLY A 45 -1.81 2.67 9.88
N LYS A 46 -2.36 3.23 10.94
CA LYS A 46 -1.62 4.10 11.84
C LYS A 46 -0.39 3.40 12.43
N ARG A 47 -0.53 2.14 12.80
CA ARG A 47 0.57 1.36 13.35
C ARG A 47 1.66 1.15 12.30
N HIS A 48 1.27 0.91 11.06
CA HIS A 48 2.25 0.74 9.99
C HIS A 48 3.05 2.02 9.76
N TYR A 49 2.39 3.16 9.84
CA TYR A 49 3.05 4.44 9.70
C TYR A 49 4.15 4.64 10.75
N GLU A 50 3.84 4.31 12.01
CA GLU A 50 4.83 4.44 13.09
C GLU A 50 6.07 3.58 12.84
N ILE A 51 5.88 2.42 12.21
CA ILE A 51 6.97 1.50 11.92
C ILE A 51 7.81 1.99 10.73
N VAL A 52 7.15 2.43 9.66
CA VAL A 52 7.86 2.75 8.41
C VAL A 52 8.34 4.20 8.31
N LYS A 53 7.80 5.08 9.13
CA LYS A 53 8.09 6.51 9.11
C LYS A 53 9.59 6.84 8.98
N PRO A 54 10.49 6.20 9.74
CA PRO A 54 11.92 6.53 9.63
C PRO A 54 12.53 6.23 8.26
N PHE A 55 11.86 5.40 7.45
CA PHE A 55 12.37 4.98 6.15
C PHE A 55 11.74 5.73 4.98
N LEU A 56 10.74 6.56 5.25
CA LEU A 56 10.04 7.28 4.20
C LEU A 56 10.85 8.49 3.74
N PRO A 57 10.83 8.81 2.43
CA PRO A 57 11.48 10.03 1.95
C PRO A 57 10.79 11.28 2.49
N ALA A 58 11.52 12.40 2.46
CA ALA A 58 11.02 13.65 3.03
C ALA A 58 9.76 14.17 2.34
N ASP A 59 9.60 13.88 1.06
CA ASP A 59 8.44 14.29 0.26
C ASP A 59 7.35 13.24 0.18
N ALA A 60 7.40 12.21 1.04
CA ALA A 60 6.43 11.14 1.02
C ALA A 60 5.02 11.64 1.34
N VAL A 61 4.05 11.13 0.61
CA VAL A 61 2.63 11.33 0.88
C VAL A 61 2.12 10.07 1.58
N TRP A 62 1.37 10.25 2.65
CA TRP A 62 0.84 9.13 3.40
C TRP A 62 -0.69 9.14 3.37
N ILE A 63 -1.27 7.99 3.00
CA ILE A 63 -2.71 7.79 3.01
C ILE A 63 -3.02 6.77 4.09
N GLU A 64 -3.69 7.19 5.16
CA GLU A 64 -4.02 6.28 6.24
C GLU A 64 -5.19 5.38 5.84
N ILE A 65 -5.00 4.08 5.99
CA ILE A 65 -6.06 3.08 5.73
C ILE A 65 -6.88 2.94 7.00
N LYS A 66 -8.10 3.48 6.96
CA LYS A 66 -9.01 3.47 8.11
C LYS A 66 -10.46 3.49 7.61
N ALA A 67 -11.39 3.17 8.52
CA ALA A 67 -12.81 3.28 8.21
C ALA A 67 -13.22 4.75 8.19
N PRO A 68 -14.12 5.16 7.31
CA PRO A 68 -14.76 4.34 6.29
C PRO A 68 -13.84 4.07 5.10
N ILE A 69 -13.83 2.84 4.64
CA ILE A 69 -12.98 2.40 3.53
C ILE A 69 -13.25 3.18 2.25
N ASN A 70 -14.49 3.63 2.04
CA ASN A 70 -14.87 4.32 0.81
C ASN A 70 -14.02 5.57 0.54
N ALA A 71 -13.65 6.32 1.58
CA ALA A 71 -12.82 7.49 1.42
C ALA A 71 -11.40 7.12 0.95
N VAL A 72 -10.88 6.04 1.49
CA VAL A 72 -9.56 5.53 1.11
C VAL A 72 -9.59 5.04 -0.34
N LEU A 73 -10.63 4.30 -0.70
CA LEU A 73 -10.79 3.81 -2.08
C LEU A 73 -10.88 4.95 -3.09
N ALA A 74 -11.56 6.03 -2.73
CA ALA A 74 -11.68 7.19 -3.61
C ALA A 74 -10.30 7.81 -3.87
N GLU A 75 -9.47 7.94 -2.84
CA GLU A 75 -8.10 8.45 -3.00
C GLU A 75 -7.27 7.54 -3.88
N TYR A 76 -7.33 6.23 -3.64
CA TYR A 76 -6.61 5.26 -4.46
C TYR A 76 -7.04 5.34 -5.91
N SER A 77 -8.36 5.38 -6.14
CA SER A 77 -8.90 5.46 -7.50
C SER A 77 -8.40 6.69 -8.24
N ARG A 78 -8.44 7.83 -7.58
CA ARG A 78 -7.96 9.09 -8.16
C ARG A 78 -6.49 9.00 -8.56
N LEU A 79 -5.66 8.47 -7.66
CA LEU A 79 -4.22 8.37 -7.93
C LEU A 79 -3.92 7.37 -9.05
N ILE A 80 -4.62 6.25 -9.08
CA ILE A 80 -4.44 5.26 -10.14
C ILE A 80 -4.83 5.83 -11.49
N GLN A 81 -5.91 6.61 -11.53
CA GLN A 81 -6.34 7.28 -12.76
C GLN A 81 -5.34 8.30 -13.24
N GLU A 82 -4.57 8.88 -12.33
CA GLU A 82 -3.48 9.80 -12.67
C GLU A 82 -2.19 9.07 -13.07
N GLY A 83 -2.21 7.75 -13.07
CA GLY A 83 -1.04 6.95 -13.41
C GLY A 83 -0.03 6.81 -12.28
N LYS A 84 -0.41 7.11 -11.05
CA LYS A 84 0.49 7.03 -9.91
C LYS A 84 0.61 5.61 -9.38
N VAL A 85 1.72 5.33 -8.71
CA VAL A 85 2.01 4.04 -8.10
C VAL A 85 2.05 4.22 -6.59
N ILE A 86 1.29 3.40 -5.87
CA ILE A 86 1.12 3.48 -4.43
C ILE A 86 1.79 2.27 -3.77
N VAL A 87 2.53 2.50 -2.70
CA VAL A 87 3.09 1.43 -1.87
C VAL A 87 2.22 1.31 -0.63
N SER A 88 1.51 0.19 -0.48
CA SER A 88 0.55 -0.03 0.59
C SER A 88 1.08 -1.05 1.58
N PHE A 89 1.20 -0.66 2.84
CA PHE A 89 1.60 -1.56 3.91
C PHE A 89 0.34 -2.12 4.58
N VAL A 90 0.23 -3.43 4.61
CA VAL A 90 -0.94 -4.12 5.14
C VAL A 90 -0.50 -5.22 6.10
N SER A 91 -1.40 -5.64 6.96
CA SER A 91 -1.16 -6.75 7.87
C SER A 91 -2.15 -7.87 7.60
N GLY A 92 -1.96 -9.00 8.29
CA GLY A 92 -2.80 -10.17 8.07
C GLY A 92 -4.13 -10.15 8.81
N ASP A 93 -4.49 -9.05 9.47
CA ASP A 93 -5.76 -9.03 10.19
C ASP A 93 -6.94 -8.89 9.21
N PRO A 94 -8.16 -9.24 9.67
CA PRO A 94 -9.33 -9.24 8.79
C PRO A 94 -9.64 -7.90 8.12
N PHE A 95 -9.35 -6.79 8.79
CA PHE A 95 -9.60 -5.47 8.22
C PHE A 95 -8.78 -5.25 6.95
N PHE A 96 -7.47 -5.53 7.02
CA PHE A 96 -6.59 -5.32 5.86
C PHE A 96 -6.82 -6.37 4.78
N PHE A 97 -7.17 -7.58 5.17
CA PHE A 97 -7.54 -8.61 4.20
C PHE A 97 -8.74 -8.15 3.37
N GLY A 98 -9.76 -7.63 4.03
CA GLY A 98 -10.96 -7.11 3.37
C GLY A 98 -10.64 -5.90 2.50
N PHE A 99 -9.77 -5.02 2.98
CA PHE A 99 -9.34 -3.84 2.21
C PHE A 99 -8.66 -4.26 0.91
N ALA A 100 -7.72 -5.19 0.97
CA ALA A 100 -7.00 -5.66 -0.21
C ALA A 100 -7.96 -6.30 -1.22
N SER A 101 -8.88 -7.13 -0.73
CA SER A 101 -9.89 -7.76 -1.57
C SER A 101 -10.76 -6.72 -2.28
N THR A 102 -11.18 -5.69 -1.54
CA THR A 102 -12.01 -4.63 -2.07
C THR A 102 -11.28 -3.82 -3.15
N ILE A 103 -9.99 -3.55 -2.95
CA ILE A 103 -9.19 -2.86 -3.96
C ILE A 103 -9.15 -3.66 -5.25
N ARG A 104 -8.86 -4.94 -5.17
CA ARG A 104 -8.81 -5.78 -6.36
C ARG A 104 -10.13 -5.77 -7.10
N LYS A 105 -11.23 -5.89 -6.38
CA LYS A 105 -12.55 -6.00 -6.96
C LYS A 105 -13.03 -4.69 -7.56
N ASN A 106 -12.85 -3.58 -6.85
CA ASN A 106 -13.45 -2.31 -7.24
C ASN A 106 -12.56 -1.41 -8.09
N LEU A 107 -11.25 -1.49 -7.91
CA LEU A 107 -10.35 -0.59 -8.62
C LEU A 107 -9.65 -1.27 -9.79
N LEU A 108 -9.39 -2.56 -9.69
CA LEU A 108 -8.60 -3.27 -10.69
C LEU A 108 -9.44 -4.22 -11.54
N GLY A 109 -10.71 -4.37 -11.24
CA GLY A 109 -11.60 -5.25 -11.99
C GLY A 109 -11.30 -6.73 -11.84
N VAL A 110 -10.55 -7.11 -10.82
CA VAL A 110 -10.21 -8.50 -10.54
C VAL A 110 -11.19 -9.05 -9.51
N ALA A 111 -11.85 -10.14 -9.84
CA ALA A 111 -12.84 -10.75 -8.97
C ALA A 111 -12.19 -11.42 -7.75
#